data_5d63433f284d8ef764efafd56d6241ee
#
_entry.id   5d63433f284d8ef764efafd56d6241ee
#
_cell.length_a   1.000
_cell.length_b   1.000
_cell.length_c   1.000
_cell.angle_alpha   90.00
_cell.angle_beta   90.00
_cell.angle_gamma   90.00
#
_symmetry.space_group_name_H-M   'P 1'
#
loop_
_entity.id
_entity.type
_entity.pdbx_description
1 polymer ?
#
loop_
_entity_poly.entity_id
_entity_poly.type
_entity_poly.pdbx_seq_one_letter_code
_entity_poly.pdbx_strand_id
1 'polypeptide(L)'
;MQRGKRLVRKQLTTLGSIPVYQNSLTPLGYYTESNRVKNTSFVICAGAAGEIGYSAVDFWAADDVYTLETSDNISDKFMYYVLLSKQDRLKSQVRKASIPRLSKDAIDKVTFYLPSLTEQKRIVSILDHFNTLTTSISEGLPKEIEQRQKQYEYWREQLLNFTR
;
A
#
# COMPACT_ATOMS: atom_id res chain seq x y z
N MET A 1 0.94 -18.67 3.83
CA MET A 1 1.44 -17.38 4.32
C MET A 1 2.84 -17.54 4.90
N GLN A 2 3.79 -16.71 4.48
CA GLN A 2 5.20 -16.76 4.89
C GLN A 2 5.60 -15.49 5.65
N ARG A 3 6.42 -15.65 6.68
CA ARG A 3 7.06 -14.53 7.37
C ARG A 3 8.29 -14.06 6.59
N GLY A 4 8.53 -12.76 6.56
CA GLY A 4 9.72 -12.21 5.94
C GLY A 4 11.00 -12.50 6.73
N LYS A 5 12.14 -12.10 6.18
CA LYS A 5 13.47 -12.36 6.72
C LYS A 5 14.12 -11.04 7.15
N ARG A 6 14.62 -11.01 8.39
CA ARG A 6 15.26 -9.81 8.95
C ARG A 6 16.36 -9.27 8.03
N LEU A 7 16.31 -7.96 7.81
CA LEU A 7 17.34 -7.17 7.16
C LEU A 7 17.71 -6.02 8.10
N VAL A 8 18.98 -5.80 8.32
CA VAL A 8 19.43 -4.69 9.18
C VAL A 8 19.72 -3.44 8.33
N ARG A 9 19.45 -2.26 8.90
CA ARG A 9 19.59 -0.98 8.17
C ARG A 9 20.94 -0.77 7.51
N LYS A 10 22.01 -1.34 8.08
CA LYS A 10 23.37 -1.27 7.51
C LYS A 10 23.53 -1.98 6.16
N GLN A 11 22.62 -2.89 5.81
CA GLN A 11 22.60 -3.62 4.54
C GLN A 11 21.83 -2.87 3.43
N LEU A 12 21.06 -1.83 3.80
CA LEU A 12 20.40 -0.98 2.82
C LEU A 12 21.44 -0.22 2.01
N THR A 13 21.17 -0.04 0.73
CA THR A 13 22.07 0.63 -0.20
C THR A 13 21.34 1.63 -1.07
N THR A 14 22.01 2.71 -1.41
CA THR A 14 21.50 3.71 -2.37
C THR A 14 21.55 3.22 -3.82
N LEU A 15 22.32 2.16 -4.09
CA LEU A 15 22.41 1.54 -5.42
C LEU A 15 21.36 0.46 -5.66
N GLY A 16 20.64 0.05 -4.61
CA GLY A 16 19.58 -0.95 -4.71
C GLY A 16 18.31 -0.36 -5.31
N SER A 17 17.57 -1.18 -6.06
CA SER A 17 16.25 -0.85 -6.64
C SER A 17 15.11 -1.63 -6.00
N ILE A 18 15.41 -2.62 -5.16
CA ILE A 18 14.43 -3.51 -4.53
C ILE A 18 13.91 -2.87 -3.22
N PRO A 19 12.62 -2.50 -3.13
CA PRO A 19 12.07 -1.90 -1.92
C PRO A 19 12.05 -2.90 -0.76
N VAL A 20 12.40 -2.43 0.43
CA VAL A 20 12.39 -3.22 1.67
C VAL A 20 11.24 -2.78 2.54
N TYR A 21 10.25 -3.65 2.76
CA TYR A 21 9.14 -3.39 3.68
C TYR A 21 9.41 -4.05 5.03
N GLN A 22 9.19 -3.30 6.11
CA GLN A 22 9.38 -3.81 7.47
C GLN A 22 8.17 -3.50 8.36
N ASN A 23 8.06 -2.30 8.85
CA ASN A 23 7.09 -1.93 9.90
C ASN A 23 6.07 -0.88 9.43
N SER A 24 6.04 -0.56 8.15
CA SER A 24 5.08 0.34 7.47
C SER A 24 4.95 0.00 6.00
N LEU A 25 3.97 0.59 5.32
CA LEU A 25 3.80 0.49 3.85
C LEU A 25 4.82 1.36 3.10
N THR A 26 5.45 2.32 3.76
CA THR A 26 6.57 3.06 3.18
C THR A 26 7.83 2.20 3.27
N PRO A 27 8.56 1.98 2.18
CA PRO A 27 9.80 1.23 2.21
C PRO A 27 10.81 1.81 3.22
N LEU A 28 11.44 0.95 4.00
CA LEU A 28 12.52 1.31 4.93
C LEU A 28 13.75 1.85 4.19
N GLY A 29 13.90 1.46 2.95
CA GLY A 29 14.99 1.78 2.04
C GLY A 29 15.02 0.76 0.91
N TYR A 30 16.16 0.67 0.23
CA TYR A 30 16.32 -0.22 -0.93
C TYR A 30 17.46 -1.21 -0.73
N TYR A 31 17.38 -2.35 -1.40
CA TYR A 31 18.35 -3.42 -1.35
C TYR A 31 18.65 -3.96 -2.75
N THR A 32 19.68 -4.78 -2.90
CA THR A 32 20.09 -5.37 -4.17
C THR A 32 19.41 -6.69 -4.50
N GLU A 33 18.82 -7.34 -3.49
CA GLU A 33 18.19 -8.65 -3.63
C GLU A 33 16.74 -8.58 -3.19
N SER A 34 15.90 -9.44 -3.76
CA SER A 34 14.52 -9.68 -3.32
C SER A 34 14.40 -11.03 -2.62
N ASN A 35 13.46 -11.15 -1.68
CA ASN A 35 13.03 -12.42 -1.12
C ASN A 35 11.55 -12.72 -1.42
N ARG A 36 10.91 -11.85 -2.18
CA ARG A 36 9.53 -11.98 -2.66
C ARG A 36 9.42 -11.47 -4.08
N VAL A 37 8.57 -12.15 -4.84
CA VAL A 37 8.27 -11.77 -6.23
C VAL A 37 7.22 -10.68 -6.27
N LYS A 38 7.17 -9.98 -7.38
CA LYS A 38 6.12 -8.99 -7.70
C LYS A 38 4.72 -9.60 -7.63
N ASN A 39 3.72 -8.73 -7.59
CA ASN A 39 2.31 -9.08 -7.51
C ASN A 39 1.93 -9.85 -6.24
N THR A 40 2.60 -9.57 -5.14
CA THR A 40 2.37 -10.25 -3.87
C THR A 40 1.73 -9.32 -2.85
N SER A 41 0.66 -9.81 -2.20
CA SER A 41 0.01 -9.13 -1.07
C SER A 41 0.78 -9.39 0.22
N PHE A 42 0.82 -8.40 1.10
CA PHE A 42 1.47 -8.55 2.40
C PHE A 42 0.75 -7.78 3.50
N VAL A 43 1.00 -8.15 4.74
CA VAL A 43 0.45 -7.54 5.95
C VAL A 43 1.60 -7.15 6.87
N ILE A 44 1.58 -5.91 7.34
CA ILE A 44 2.50 -5.46 8.39
C ILE A 44 2.04 -6.04 9.72
N CYS A 45 2.90 -6.78 10.42
CA CYS A 45 2.54 -7.43 11.68
C CYS A 45 3.14 -6.75 12.92
N ALA A 46 4.06 -5.79 12.76
CA ALA A 46 4.57 -4.98 13.86
C ALA A 46 4.82 -3.54 13.41
N GLY A 47 4.68 -2.57 14.31
CA GLY A 47 4.69 -1.14 13.99
C GLY A 47 3.33 -0.70 13.46
N ALA A 48 3.19 -0.40 12.20
CA ALA A 48 1.89 -0.16 11.54
C ALA A 48 1.09 -1.47 11.37
N ALA A 49 0.96 -2.23 12.48
CA ALA A 49 0.35 -3.55 12.48
C ALA A 49 -1.10 -3.54 11.96
N GLY A 50 -1.42 -4.45 11.05
CA GLY A 50 -2.72 -4.53 10.39
C GLY A 50 -2.83 -3.72 9.12
N GLU A 51 -1.79 -3.01 8.70
CA GLU A 51 -1.76 -2.41 7.37
C GLU A 51 -1.52 -3.45 6.29
N ILE A 52 -2.25 -3.31 5.19
CA ILE A 52 -2.26 -4.22 4.06
C ILE A 52 -1.55 -3.56 2.88
N GLY A 53 -0.54 -4.23 2.35
CA GLY A 53 0.21 -3.79 1.19
C GLY A 53 0.11 -4.74 0.01
N TYR A 54 0.43 -4.22 -1.17
CA TYR A 54 0.60 -4.97 -2.41
C TYR A 54 1.81 -4.42 -3.15
N SER A 55 2.72 -5.30 -3.56
CA SER A 55 3.87 -4.90 -4.35
C SER A 55 3.73 -5.37 -5.79
N ALA A 56 3.77 -4.42 -6.73
CA ALA A 56 3.79 -4.71 -8.17
C ALA A 56 5.20 -5.01 -8.70
N VAL A 57 6.21 -4.89 -7.85
CA VAL A 57 7.63 -5.18 -8.14
C VAL A 57 8.16 -6.21 -7.14
N ASP A 58 9.26 -6.85 -7.50
CA ASP A 58 9.99 -7.70 -6.56
C ASP A 58 10.42 -6.88 -5.34
N PHE A 59 10.39 -7.47 -4.15
CA PHE A 59 10.66 -6.75 -2.92
C PHE A 59 11.33 -7.62 -1.86
N TRP A 60 11.84 -6.99 -0.82
CA TRP A 60 12.29 -7.68 0.38
C TRP A 60 11.26 -7.48 1.50
N ALA A 61 10.65 -8.58 1.94
CA ALA A 61 9.84 -8.61 3.14
C ALA A 61 10.74 -8.87 4.36
N ALA A 62 10.78 -7.93 5.31
CA ALA A 62 11.49 -8.10 6.56
C ALA A 62 10.65 -8.90 7.59
N ASP A 63 11.20 -9.14 8.77
CA ASP A 63 10.62 -10.02 9.79
C ASP A 63 9.32 -9.51 10.44
N ASP A 64 8.95 -8.26 10.21
CA ASP A 64 7.67 -7.69 10.66
C ASP A 64 6.59 -7.71 9.54
N VAL A 65 6.81 -8.48 8.48
CA VAL A 65 5.90 -8.61 7.34
C VAL A 65 5.50 -10.06 7.14
N TYR A 66 4.21 -10.32 6.95
CA TYR A 66 3.69 -11.57 6.42
C TYR A 66 3.28 -11.39 4.96
N THR A 67 3.79 -12.25 4.08
CA THR A 67 3.38 -12.31 2.67
C THR A 67 2.41 -13.45 2.46
N LEU A 68 1.42 -13.24 1.59
CA LEU A 68 0.45 -14.27 1.25
C LEU A 68 0.88 -14.95 -0.04
N GLU A 69 0.96 -16.26 -0.01
CA GLU A 69 1.09 -17.08 -1.19
C GLU A 69 -0.30 -17.59 -1.52
N THR A 70 -0.79 -17.21 -2.67
CA THR A 70 -2.08 -17.67 -3.17
C THR A 70 -1.91 -18.96 -3.96
N SER A 71 -2.95 -19.76 -4.03
CA SER A 71 -3.03 -20.92 -4.91
C SER A 71 -3.52 -20.48 -6.30
N ASP A 72 -3.38 -21.33 -7.31
CA ASP A 72 -3.70 -21.04 -8.71
C ASP A 72 -5.15 -20.56 -8.95
N ASN A 73 -6.05 -20.82 -8.02
CA ASN A 73 -7.45 -20.41 -8.08
C ASN A 73 -7.73 -19.06 -7.40
N ILE A 74 -6.70 -18.40 -6.86
CA ILE A 74 -6.83 -17.09 -6.18
C ILE A 74 -5.86 -16.09 -6.80
N SER A 75 -6.39 -15.00 -7.35
CA SER A 75 -5.57 -13.88 -7.81
C SER A 75 -4.98 -13.12 -6.62
N ASP A 76 -3.66 -12.86 -6.62
CA ASP A 76 -2.97 -12.09 -5.57
C ASP A 76 -3.57 -10.71 -5.37
N LYS A 77 -3.93 -10.04 -6.46
CA LYS A 77 -4.56 -8.72 -6.40
C LYS A 77 -5.98 -8.77 -5.83
N PHE A 78 -6.73 -9.84 -6.12
CA PHE A 78 -8.02 -10.08 -5.49
C PHE A 78 -7.84 -10.30 -3.97
N MET A 79 -6.86 -11.11 -3.57
CA MET A 79 -6.53 -11.32 -2.16
C MET A 79 -6.15 -10.01 -1.45
N TYR A 80 -5.41 -9.12 -2.10
CA TYR A 80 -5.12 -7.78 -1.58
C TYR A 80 -6.41 -7.02 -1.24
N TYR A 81 -7.37 -6.95 -2.17
CA TYR A 81 -8.64 -6.25 -1.94
C TYR A 81 -9.51 -6.92 -0.87
N VAL A 82 -9.50 -8.25 -0.81
CA VAL A 82 -10.17 -8.99 0.27
C VAL A 82 -9.60 -8.61 1.63
N LEU A 83 -8.28 -8.62 1.78
CA LEU A 83 -7.64 -8.22 3.04
C LEU A 83 -7.91 -6.76 3.38
N LEU A 84 -7.83 -5.88 2.39
CA LEU A 84 -8.11 -4.46 2.57
C LEU A 84 -9.55 -4.23 3.08
N SER A 85 -10.53 -4.99 2.57
CA SER A 85 -11.92 -4.94 3.06
C SER A 85 -12.09 -5.43 4.51
N LYS A 86 -11.10 -6.15 5.05
CA LYS A 86 -11.09 -6.65 6.43
C LYS A 86 -10.08 -5.92 7.33
N GLN A 87 -9.46 -4.86 6.82
CA GLN A 87 -8.35 -4.18 7.50
C GLN A 87 -8.76 -3.64 8.88
N ASP A 88 -9.93 -3.04 9.01
CA ASP A 88 -10.41 -2.54 10.31
C ASP A 88 -10.58 -3.65 11.33
N ARG A 89 -11.11 -4.81 10.90
CA ARG A 89 -11.22 -6.00 11.73
C ARG A 89 -9.84 -6.53 12.14
N LEU A 90 -8.86 -6.52 11.25
CA LEU A 90 -7.48 -6.91 11.56
C LEU A 90 -6.84 -5.90 12.52
N LYS A 91 -7.01 -4.60 12.28
CA LYS A 91 -6.51 -3.54 13.16
C LYS A 91 -7.14 -3.62 14.57
N SER A 92 -8.39 -4.01 14.70
CA SER A 92 -9.03 -4.21 16.02
C SER A 92 -8.43 -5.36 16.83
N GLN A 93 -7.76 -6.32 16.19
CA GLN A 93 -7.08 -7.46 16.84
C GLN A 93 -5.59 -7.19 17.12
N VAL A 94 -5.10 -5.99 16.81
CA VAL A 94 -3.73 -5.59 17.10
C VAL A 94 -3.55 -5.48 18.61
N ARG A 95 -2.61 -6.25 19.15
CA ARG A 95 -2.22 -6.14 20.56
C ARG A 95 -1.51 -4.81 20.79
N LYS A 96 -2.08 -3.97 21.63
CA LYS A 96 -1.51 -2.69 22.03
C LYS A 96 -0.39 -2.93 23.03
N ALA A 97 0.83 -2.60 22.66
CA ALA A 97 2.04 -2.65 23.47
C ALA A 97 2.97 -1.52 23.02
N SER A 98 4.18 -1.41 23.58
CA SER A 98 5.20 -0.44 23.12
C SER A 98 5.45 -0.53 21.61
N ILE A 99 5.40 -1.74 21.05
CA ILE A 99 5.34 -2.00 19.61
C ILE A 99 4.04 -2.76 19.34
N PRO A 100 3.05 -2.15 18.65
CA PRO A 100 1.81 -2.83 18.27
C PRO A 100 2.10 -4.07 17.43
N ARG A 101 1.39 -5.17 17.70
CA ARG A 101 1.60 -6.45 16.98
C ARG A 101 0.29 -7.12 16.60
N LEU A 102 0.24 -7.62 15.37
CA LEU A 102 -0.82 -8.48 14.85
C LEU A 102 -0.31 -9.93 14.82
N SER A 103 -1.08 -10.86 15.35
CA SER A 103 -0.74 -12.28 15.32
C SER A 103 -0.98 -12.88 13.93
N LYS A 104 -0.24 -13.94 13.60
CA LYS A 104 -0.49 -14.75 12.40
C LYS A 104 -1.91 -15.30 12.39
N ASP A 105 -2.38 -15.81 13.52
CA ASP A 105 -3.71 -16.41 13.67
C ASP A 105 -4.85 -15.43 13.33
N ALA A 106 -4.67 -14.12 13.58
CA ALA A 106 -5.67 -13.13 13.22
C ALA A 106 -5.85 -13.04 11.70
N ILE A 107 -4.77 -13.20 10.95
CA ILE A 107 -4.78 -13.19 9.47
C ILE A 107 -5.31 -14.53 8.94
N ASP A 108 -4.85 -15.65 9.50
CA ASP A 108 -5.27 -17.01 9.09
C ASP A 108 -6.79 -17.25 9.29
N LYS A 109 -7.42 -16.54 10.25
CA LYS A 109 -8.86 -16.61 10.52
C LYS A 109 -9.72 -15.70 9.63
N VAL A 110 -9.14 -15.01 8.66
CA VAL A 110 -9.90 -14.21 7.71
C VAL A 110 -10.63 -15.15 6.75
N THR A 111 -11.95 -15.07 6.79
CA THR A 111 -12.83 -15.81 5.89
C THR A 111 -13.45 -14.89 4.85
N PHE A 112 -13.61 -15.38 3.64
CA PHE A 112 -14.21 -14.64 2.52
C PHE A 112 -14.86 -15.60 1.53
N TYR A 113 -15.78 -15.08 0.71
CA TYR A 113 -16.34 -15.82 -0.41
C TYR A 113 -15.32 -15.83 -1.57
N LEU A 114 -15.05 -16.99 -2.13
CA LEU A 114 -14.13 -17.18 -3.25
C LEU A 114 -14.93 -17.38 -4.55
N PRO A 115 -15.04 -16.34 -5.41
CA PRO A 115 -15.66 -16.47 -6.72
C PRO A 115 -14.73 -17.13 -7.74
N SER A 116 -15.23 -17.40 -8.95
CA SER A 116 -14.40 -17.89 -10.04
C SER A 116 -13.27 -16.90 -10.39
N LEU A 117 -12.18 -17.36 -10.98
CA LEU A 117 -11.06 -16.51 -11.41
C LEU A 117 -11.51 -15.38 -12.37
N THR A 118 -12.48 -15.66 -13.24
CA THR A 118 -13.06 -14.66 -14.14
C THR A 118 -13.73 -13.54 -13.34
N GLU A 119 -14.50 -13.88 -12.32
CA GLU A 119 -15.17 -12.90 -11.48
C GLU A 119 -14.17 -12.15 -10.58
N GLN A 120 -13.13 -12.81 -10.06
CA GLN A 120 -12.05 -12.15 -9.35
C GLN A 120 -11.37 -11.08 -10.22
N LYS A 121 -11.04 -11.41 -11.47
CA LYS A 121 -10.45 -10.45 -12.43
C LYS A 121 -11.39 -9.27 -12.70
N ARG A 122 -12.69 -9.53 -12.86
CA ARG A 122 -13.70 -8.46 -13.05
C ARG A 122 -13.75 -7.52 -11.85
N ILE A 123 -13.79 -8.07 -10.63
CA ILE A 123 -13.79 -7.29 -9.38
C ILE A 123 -12.53 -6.44 -9.27
N VAL A 124 -11.35 -7.03 -9.50
CA VAL A 124 -10.06 -6.33 -9.46
C VAL A 124 -10.03 -5.17 -10.46
N SER A 125 -10.47 -5.40 -11.71
CA SER A 125 -10.51 -4.35 -12.73
C SER A 125 -11.37 -3.15 -12.32
N ILE A 126 -12.53 -3.40 -11.71
CA ILE A 126 -13.42 -2.34 -11.23
C ILE A 126 -12.75 -1.56 -10.09
N LEU A 127 -12.19 -2.26 -9.10
CA LEU A 127 -11.55 -1.63 -7.94
C LEU A 127 -10.28 -0.85 -8.32
N ASP A 128 -9.47 -1.36 -9.26
CA ASP A 128 -8.31 -0.66 -9.80
C ASP A 128 -8.72 0.63 -10.52
N HIS A 129 -9.80 0.59 -11.29
CA HIS A 129 -10.32 1.77 -11.97
C HIS A 129 -10.77 2.84 -10.97
N PHE A 130 -11.52 2.47 -9.93
CA PHE A 130 -11.92 3.41 -8.87
C PHE A 130 -10.71 3.98 -8.12
N ASN A 131 -9.72 3.15 -7.79
CA ASN A 131 -8.51 3.60 -7.13
C ASN A 131 -7.76 4.64 -7.99
N THR A 132 -7.65 4.40 -9.30
CA THR A 132 -7.03 5.34 -10.24
C THR A 132 -7.79 6.67 -10.30
N LEU A 133 -9.13 6.64 -10.37
CA LEU A 133 -9.95 7.84 -10.38
C LEU A 133 -9.78 8.65 -9.08
N THR A 134 -9.84 8.01 -7.93
CA THR A 134 -9.70 8.70 -6.63
C THR A 134 -8.32 9.31 -6.45
N THR A 135 -7.27 8.63 -6.89
CA THR A 135 -5.89 9.16 -6.85
C THR A 135 -5.74 10.35 -7.80
N SER A 136 -6.26 10.25 -9.03
CA SER A 136 -6.21 11.35 -10.01
C SER A 136 -6.95 12.60 -9.52
N ILE A 137 -8.10 12.43 -8.87
CA ILE A 137 -8.85 13.55 -8.29
C ILE A 137 -8.05 14.18 -7.14
N SER A 138 -7.47 13.37 -6.27
CA SER A 138 -6.69 13.85 -5.12
C SER A 138 -5.42 14.61 -5.52
N GLU A 139 -4.81 14.27 -6.65
CA GLU A 139 -3.62 14.95 -7.17
C GLU A 139 -3.95 16.13 -8.08
N GLY A 140 -5.05 16.05 -8.84
CA GLY A 140 -5.43 17.07 -9.82
C GLY A 140 -6.04 18.32 -9.18
N LEU A 141 -6.96 18.17 -8.23
CA LEU A 141 -7.64 19.29 -7.58
C LEU A 141 -6.70 20.26 -6.86
N PRO A 142 -5.70 19.85 -6.07
CA PRO A 142 -4.77 20.77 -5.46
C PRO A 142 -4.00 21.63 -6.45
N LYS A 143 -3.56 21.06 -7.58
CA LYS A 143 -2.87 21.80 -8.65
C LYS A 143 -3.79 22.82 -9.34
N GLU A 144 -5.04 22.43 -9.59
CA GLU A 144 -6.01 23.35 -10.19
C GLU A 144 -6.33 24.52 -9.25
N ILE A 145 -6.50 24.28 -7.96
CA ILE A 145 -6.69 25.33 -6.94
C ILE A 145 -5.51 26.29 -6.93
N GLU A 146 -4.28 25.77 -6.92
CA GLU A 146 -3.08 26.62 -6.95
C GLU A 146 -2.99 27.48 -8.21
N GLN A 147 -3.30 26.92 -9.38
CA GLN A 147 -3.32 27.66 -10.64
C GLN A 147 -4.39 28.76 -10.65
N ARG A 148 -5.59 28.47 -10.14
CA ARG A 148 -6.68 29.45 -10.01
C ARG A 148 -6.30 30.57 -9.06
N GLN A 149 -5.63 30.24 -7.95
CA GLN A 149 -5.15 31.24 -7.00
C GLN A 149 -4.14 32.20 -7.65
N LYS A 150 -3.16 31.68 -8.39
CA LYS A 150 -2.19 32.50 -9.14
C LYS A 150 -2.86 33.38 -10.20
N GLN A 151 -3.85 32.86 -10.91
CA GLN A 151 -4.62 33.63 -11.88
C GLN A 151 -5.39 34.79 -11.19
N TYR A 152 -6.03 34.50 -10.06
CA TYR A 152 -6.74 35.51 -9.29
C TYR A 152 -5.79 36.60 -8.79
N GLU A 153 -4.64 36.25 -8.25
CA GLU A 153 -3.62 37.22 -7.77
C GLU A 153 -3.11 38.12 -8.90
N TYR A 154 -2.79 37.50 -10.06
CA TYR A 154 -2.39 38.24 -11.26
C TYR A 154 -3.44 39.24 -11.72
N TRP A 155 -4.69 38.84 -11.89
CA TRP A 155 -5.76 39.73 -12.34
C TRP A 155 -6.09 40.79 -11.30
N ARG A 156 -6.06 40.47 -10.02
CA ARG A 156 -6.23 41.45 -8.95
C ARG A 156 -5.20 42.57 -9.05
N GLU A 157 -3.93 42.22 -9.24
CA GLU A 157 -2.87 43.22 -9.41
C GLU A 157 -3.06 44.05 -10.67
N GLN A 158 -3.40 43.46 -11.79
CA GLN A 158 -3.64 44.17 -13.04
C GLN A 158 -4.84 45.14 -12.94
N LEU A 159 -5.91 44.73 -12.28
CA LEU A 159 -7.14 45.55 -12.17
C LEU A 159 -7.07 46.62 -11.10
N LEU A 160 -6.26 46.45 -10.07
CA LEU A 160 -6.15 47.40 -8.96
C LEU A 160 -4.93 48.31 -9.05
N ASN A 161 -3.95 48.03 -9.92
CA ASN A 161 -2.83 48.94 -10.19
C ASN A 161 -3.26 50.05 -11.14
N PHE A 162 -4.03 50.99 -10.62
CA PHE A 162 -4.28 52.25 -11.31
C PHE A 162 -3.01 53.12 -11.18
N THR A 163 -2.16 53.09 -12.18
CA THR A 163 -1.15 54.16 -12.36
C THR A 163 -1.90 55.48 -12.63
N ARG A 164 -1.78 56.44 -11.71
CA ARG A 164 -2.16 57.82 -11.95
C ARG A 164 -1.26 58.45 -13.01
#